data_ad00b146e0f70f181f8b25353e45280a
#
_entry.id   ad00b146e0f70f181f8b25353e45280a
#
_cell.length_a   1.000
_cell.length_b   1.000
_cell.length_c   1.000
_cell.angle_alpha   90.00
_cell.angle_beta   90.00
_cell.angle_gamma   90.00
#
_symmetry.space_group_name_H-M   'P 1'
#
loop_
_entity.id
_entity.type
_entity.pdbx_description
1 polymer ?
#
loop_
_entity_poly.entity_id
_entity_poly.type
_entity_poly.pdbx_seq_one_letter_code
_entity_poly.pdbx_strand_id
1 'polypeptide(L)'
;MEELLRILEKNARMPIEDIAAMLDKTPEEIAAMMDEAAAKGYIRGYETLVDWEQAGVNLVEAVIELRVTPHKARGFDDIGMTIAQFDEVDTVLLMSGSYDLQVIIKGRSFQEIAIFVAKRLS
;
A
#
# COMPACT_ATOMS: atom_id res chain seq x y z
N MET A 1 -5.76 -21.48 6.36
CA MET A 1 -5.01 -20.24 6.02
C MET A 1 -5.90 -19.11 5.49
N GLU A 2 -6.81 -19.39 4.57
CA GLU A 2 -7.69 -18.36 4.03
C GLU A 2 -8.53 -17.66 5.10
N GLU A 3 -9.08 -18.39 6.04
CA GLU A 3 -9.91 -17.81 7.10
C GLU A 3 -9.10 -16.85 7.97
N LEU A 4 -7.86 -17.23 8.31
CA LEU A 4 -6.97 -16.38 9.07
C LEU A 4 -6.69 -15.07 8.32
N LEU A 5 -6.40 -15.15 7.01
CA LEU A 5 -6.11 -13.97 6.21
C LEU A 5 -7.32 -13.03 6.13
N ARG A 6 -8.53 -13.57 6.02
CA ARG A 6 -9.75 -12.76 6.00
C ARG A 6 -9.98 -12.02 7.32
N ILE A 7 -9.69 -12.69 8.45
CA ILE A 7 -9.80 -12.05 9.76
C ILE A 7 -8.81 -10.90 9.87
N LEU A 8 -7.54 -11.15 9.53
CA LEU A 8 -6.49 -10.14 9.62
C LEU A 8 -6.69 -9.00 8.65
N GLU A 9 -7.26 -9.26 7.48
CA GLU A 9 -7.57 -8.23 6.51
C GLU A 9 -8.56 -7.21 7.06
N LYS A 10 -9.54 -7.67 7.84
CA LYS A 10 -10.53 -6.79 8.46
C LYS A 10 -10.03 -6.14 9.73
N ASN A 11 -9.21 -6.83 10.50
CA ASN A 11 -8.66 -6.31 11.75
C ASN A 11 -7.29 -6.91 12.00
N ALA A 12 -6.26 -6.21 11.54
CA ALA A 12 -4.88 -6.65 11.65
C ALA A 12 -4.40 -6.73 13.11
N ARG A 13 -5.12 -6.10 14.03
CA ARG A 13 -4.77 -6.09 15.46
C ARG A 13 -5.64 -7.04 16.29
N MET A 14 -6.38 -7.94 15.65
CA MET A 14 -7.13 -8.96 16.38
C MET A 14 -6.18 -9.76 17.28
N PRO A 15 -6.47 -9.88 18.58
CA PRO A 15 -5.62 -10.68 19.46
C PRO A 15 -5.52 -12.12 19.01
N ILE A 16 -4.34 -12.71 19.14
CA ILE A 16 -4.09 -14.08 18.69
C ILE A 16 -5.03 -15.06 19.40
N GLU A 17 -5.29 -14.84 20.68
CA GLU A 17 -6.19 -15.68 21.48
C GLU A 17 -7.60 -15.67 20.89
N ASP A 18 -8.06 -14.53 20.43
CA ASP A 18 -9.40 -14.41 19.84
C ASP A 18 -9.47 -15.12 18.49
N ILE A 19 -8.43 -15.00 17.67
CA ILE A 19 -8.35 -15.71 16.39
C ILE A 19 -8.35 -17.23 16.64
N ALA A 20 -7.58 -17.66 17.63
CA ALA A 20 -7.48 -19.08 18.00
C ALA A 20 -8.86 -19.63 18.37
N ALA A 21 -9.62 -18.90 19.17
CA ALA A 21 -10.97 -19.29 19.54
C ALA A 21 -11.89 -19.35 18.32
N MET A 22 -11.80 -18.37 17.42
CA MET A 22 -12.64 -18.33 16.22
C MET A 22 -12.38 -19.48 15.26
N LEU A 23 -11.12 -19.92 15.16
CA LEU A 23 -10.70 -20.95 14.21
C LEU A 23 -10.55 -22.33 14.86
N ASP A 24 -10.88 -22.45 16.14
CA ASP A 24 -10.73 -23.70 16.90
C ASP A 24 -9.30 -24.24 16.82
N LYS A 25 -8.34 -23.37 17.11
CA LYS A 25 -6.92 -23.69 17.11
C LYS A 25 -6.28 -23.13 18.37
N THR A 26 -5.05 -23.53 18.63
CA THR A 26 -4.28 -22.97 19.75
C THR A 26 -3.63 -21.65 19.33
N PRO A 27 -3.34 -20.75 20.30
CA PRO A 27 -2.59 -19.53 19.98
C PRO A 27 -1.25 -19.81 19.30
N GLU A 28 -0.57 -20.89 19.68
CA GLU A 28 0.71 -21.29 19.09
C GLU A 28 0.54 -21.68 17.61
N GLU A 29 -0.55 -22.37 17.28
CA GLU A 29 -0.86 -22.72 15.90
C GLU A 29 -1.14 -21.48 15.07
N ILE A 30 -1.86 -20.51 15.62
CA ILE A 30 -2.15 -19.25 14.92
C ILE A 30 -0.87 -18.47 14.69
N ALA A 31 0.00 -18.37 15.70
CA ALA A 31 1.28 -17.67 15.54
C ALA A 31 2.13 -18.30 14.43
N ALA A 32 2.18 -19.64 14.39
CA ALA A 32 2.90 -20.35 13.34
C ALA A 32 2.30 -20.09 11.96
N MET A 33 0.98 -20.05 11.86
CA MET A 33 0.29 -19.74 10.60
C MET A 33 0.59 -18.31 10.13
N MET A 34 0.65 -17.35 11.05
CA MET A 34 0.99 -15.97 10.72
C MET A 34 2.43 -15.85 10.22
N ASP A 35 3.35 -16.55 10.86
CA ASP A 35 4.74 -16.59 10.41
C ASP A 35 4.86 -17.20 9.01
N GLU A 36 4.14 -18.29 8.77
CA GLU A 36 4.11 -18.91 7.44
C GLU A 36 3.55 -17.96 6.39
N ALA A 37 2.46 -17.27 6.71
CA ALA A 37 1.84 -16.32 5.78
C ALA A 37 2.79 -15.18 5.42
N ALA A 38 3.54 -14.69 6.40
CA ALA A 38 4.53 -13.66 6.16
C ALA A 38 5.69 -14.19 5.30
N ALA A 39 6.18 -15.39 5.62
CA ALA A 39 7.28 -16.00 4.88
C ALA A 39 6.93 -16.29 3.42
N LYS A 40 5.69 -16.68 3.15
CA LYS A 40 5.21 -16.97 1.80
C LYS A 40 4.74 -15.73 1.04
N GLY A 41 4.76 -14.57 1.67
CA GLY A 41 4.32 -13.33 1.05
C GLY A 41 2.81 -13.15 0.98
N TYR A 42 2.03 -13.97 1.67
CA TYR A 42 0.58 -13.78 1.75
C TYR A 42 0.24 -12.53 2.55
N ILE A 43 0.98 -12.28 3.62
CA ILE A 43 0.91 -11.04 4.38
C ILE A 43 2.13 -10.20 3.99
N ARG A 44 1.88 -9.07 3.36
CA ARG A 44 2.94 -8.19 2.88
C ARG A 44 3.31 -7.11 3.88
N GLY A 45 2.50 -6.92 4.89
CA GLY A 45 2.69 -5.91 5.92
C GLY A 45 1.39 -5.51 6.56
N TYR A 46 1.46 -4.56 7.46
CA TYR A 46 0.30 -4.03 8.17
C TYR A 46 0.32 -2.51 8.08
N GLU A 47 -0.84 -1.93 7.89
CA GLU A 47 -0.98 -0.48 7.83
C GLU A 47 -2.02 -0.01 8.83
N THR A 48 -1.81 1.20 9.34
CA THR A 48 -2.79 1.91 10.14
C THR A 48 -3.47 2.93 9.25
N LEU A 49 -4.79 2.91 9.21
CA LEU A 49 -5.56 3.96 8.55
C LEU A 49 -5.62 5.15 9.48
N VAL A 50 -5.06 6.29 9.07
CA VAL A 50 -4.95 7.47 9.90
C VAL A 50 -5.75 8.61 9.30
N ASP A 51 -6.61 9.21 10.11
CA ASP A 51 -7.27 10.46 9.75
C ASP A 51 -6.36 11.61 10.19
N TRP A 52 -5.52 12.07 9.29
CA TRP A 52 -4.53 13.11 9.57
C TRP A 52 -5.17 14.44 9.91
N GLU A 53 -6.35 14.73 9.36
CA GLU A 53 -7.08 15.96 9.68
C GLU A 53 -7.48 15.95 11.16
N GLN A 54 -8.05 14.84 11.63
CA GLN A 54 -8.41 14.70 13.06
C GLN A 54 -7.19 14.74 13.97
N ALA A 55 -6.06 14.26 13.49
CA ALA A 55 -4.80 14.28 14.22
C ALA A 55 -4.15 15.67 14.26
N GLY A 56 -4.73 16.64 13.56
CA GLY A 56 -4.22 18.01 13.54
C GLY A 56 -3.04 18.23 12.59
N VAL A 57 -2.83 17.30 11.66
CA VAL A 57 -1.76 17.40 10.67
C VAL A 57 -2.38 17.70 9.30
N ASN A 58 -1.95 18.80 8.70
CA ASN A 58 -2.43 19.19 7.38
C ASN A 58 -1.64 18.47 6.30
N LEU A 59 -2.31 17.54 5.62
CA LEU A 59 -1.76 16.85 4.47
C LEU A 59 -2.66 17.10 3.26
N VAL A 60 -2.04 17.30 2.13
CA VAL A 60 -2.70 17.46 0.84
C VAL A 60 -2.44 16.21 0.02
N GLU A 61 -3.47 15.71 -0.61
CA GLU A 61 -3.38 14.53 -1.47
C GLU A 61 -3.69 14.95 -2.90
N ALA A 62 -2.89 14.48 -3.83
CA ALA A 62 -3.12 14.71 -5.25
C ALA A 62 -3.10 13.39 -6.01
N VAL A 63 -3.93 13.32 -7.03
CA VAL A 63 -3.99 12.19 -7.95
C VAL A 63 -3.38 12.64 -9.26
N ILE A 64 -2.28 12.01 -9.67
CA ILE A 64 -1.56 12.36 -10.89
C ILE A 64 -1.77 11.24 -11.90
N GLU A 65 -2.18 11.62 -13.09
CA GLU A 65 -2.34 10.68 -14.21
C GLU A 65 -1.10 10.78 -15.10
N LEU A 66 -0.45 9.64 -15.32
CA LEU A 66 0.78 9.60 -16.10
C LEU A 66 0.60 8.77 -17.37
N ARG A 67 1.13 9.28 -18.47
CA ARG A 67 1.37 8.51 -19.68
C ARG A 67 2.85 8.16 -19.72
N VAL A 68 3.12 6.89 -19.95
CA VAL A 68 4.48 6.37 -19.89
C VAL A 68 4.77 5.64 -21.19
N THR A 69 5.98 5.87 -21.75
CA THR A 69 6.45 5.11 -22.89
C THR A 69 7.41 4.05 -22.36
N PRO A 70 7.03 2.77 -22.35
CA PRO A 70 7.91 1.72 -21.86
C PRO A 70 9.08 1.51 -22.83
N HIS A 71 10.26 1.30 -22.27
CA HIS A 71 11.44 0.90 -23.03
C HIS A 71 11.44 -0.61 -23.21
N LYS A 72 12.26 -1.09 -24.18
CA LYS A 72 12.43 -2.53 -24.40
C LYS A 72 12.87 -3.27 -23.13
N ALA A 73 13.65 -2.61 -22.28
CA ALA A 73 14.19 -3.19 -21.04
C ALA A 73 13.31 -2.91 -19.83
N ARG A 74 12.27 -2.07 -19.94
CA ARG A 74 11.43 -1.67 -18.80
C ARG A 74 9.98 -1.56 -19.23
N GLY A 75 9.12 -2.37 -18.60
CA GLY A 75 7.68 -2.31 -18.79
C GLY A 75 7.02 -1.35 -17.82
N PHE A 76 5.69 -1.28 -17.90
CA PHE A 76 4.88 -0.44 -17.01
C PHE A 76 5.05 -0.82 -15.54
N ASP A 77 5.17 -2.12 -15.24
CA ASP A 77 5.35 -2.59 -13.87
C ASP A 77 6.64 -2.07 -13.26
N ASP A 78 7.75 -2.10 -14.01
CA ASP A 78 9.03 -1.60 -13.54
C ASP A 78 8.98 -0.11 -13.24
N ILE A 79 8.37 0.65 -14.14
CA ILE A 79 8.23 2.11 -13.97
C ILE A 79 7.36 2.39 -12.75
N GLY A 80 6.24 1.68 -12.60
CA GLY A 80 5.36 1.82 -11.44
C GLY A 80 6.06 1.50 -10.14
N MET A 81 6.87 0.44 -10.09
CA MET A 81 7.62 0.06 -8.90
C MET A 81 8.67 1.10 -8.54
N THR A 82 9.33 1.68 -9.53
CA THR A 82 10.31 2.74 -9.32
C THR A 82 9.63 3.97 -8.70
N ILE A 83 8.48 4.37 -9.24
CA ILE A 83 7.72 5.50 -8.72
C ILE A 83 7.24 5.22 -7.30
N ALA A 84 6.79 4.01 -7.01
CA ALA A 84 6.29 3.63 -5.70
C ALA A 84 7.34 3.71 -4.60
N GLN A 85 8.63 3.75 -4.94
CA GLN A 85 9.72 3.82 -3.96
C GLN A 85 9.95 5.23 -3.42
N PHE A 86 9.39 6.26 -4.05
CA PHE A 86 9.49 7.61 -3.50
C PHE A 86 8.62 7.77 -2.26
N ASP A 87 9.15 8.41 -1.22
CA ASP A 87 8.44 8.60 0.05
C ASP A 87 7.14 9.38 -0.12
N GLU A 88 7.11 10.32 -1.06
CA GLU A 88 5.96 11.16 -1.32
C GLU A 88 4.80 10.38 -1.94
N VAL A 89 5.07 9.23 -2.54
CA VAL A 89 4.08 8.44 -3.25
C VAL A 89 3.40 7.47 -2.29
N ASP A 90 2.08 7.60 -2.20
CA ASP A 90 1.25 6.73 -1.38
C ASP A 90 0.87 5.45 -2.13
N THR A 91 0.43 5.60 -3.36
CA THR A 91 -0.10 4.49 -4.15
C THR A 91 0.18 4.70 -5.63
N VAL A 92 0.48 3.61 -6.33
CA VAL A 92 0.59 3.60 -7.79
C VAL A 92 -0.34 2.53 -8.32
N LEU A 93 -1.19 2.90 -9.27
CA LEU A 93 -2.13 1.99 -9.90
C LEU A 93 -1.85 1.90 -11.40
N LEU A 94 -1.82 0.69 -11.92
CA LEU A 94 -1.81 0.45 -13.37
C LEU A 94 -3.21 0.62 -13.89
N MET A 95 -3.35 1.42 -14.95
CA MET A 95 -4.65 1.75 -15.51
C MET A 95 -4.77 1.28 -16.95
N SER A 96 -5.97 0.91 -17.33
CA SER A 96 -6.33 0.74 -18.74
C SER A 96 -7.22 1.92 -19.14
N GLY A 97 -6.89 2.58 -20.26
CA GLY A 97 -7.66 3.73 -20.70
C GLY A 97 -6.78 4.81 -21.28
N SER A 98 -7.13 6.07 -21.02
CA SER A 98 -6.44 7.21 -21.63
C SER A 98 -5.09 7.54 -21.00
N TYR A 99 -4.77 6.96 -19.83
CA TYR A 99 -3.46 7.10 -19.20
C TYR A 99 -3.05 5.74 -18.62
N ASP A 100 -1.76 5.61 -18.33
CA ASP A 100 -1.17 4.32 -18.01
C ASP A 100 -1.03 4.07 -16.51
N LEU A 101 -0.70 5.11 -15.76
CA LEU A 101 -0.51 5.03 -14.31
C LEU A 101 -1.29 6.13 -13.61
N GLN A 102 -1.87 5.77 -12.47
CA GLN A 102 -2.42 6.74 -11.54
C GLN A 102 -1.55 6.73 -10.29
N VAL A 103 -1.02 7.90 -9.92
CA VAL A 103 -0.14 8.03 -8.75
C VAL A 103 -0.83 8.92 -7.74
N ILE A 104 -0.98 8.40 -6.52
CA ILE A 104 -1.53 9.17 -5.41
C ILE A 104 -0.36 9.66 -4.56
N ILE A 105 -0.24 10.96 -4.42
CA ILE A 105 0.87 11.64 -3.77
C ILE A 105 0.33 12.42 -2.58
N LYS A 106 1.03 12.33 -1.45
CA LYS A 106 0.73 13.11 -0.26
C LYS A 106 1.85 14.09 0.02
N GLY A 107 1.49 15.29 0.44
CA GLY A 107 2.44 16.34 0.80
C GLY A 107 1.80 17.32 1.77
N ARG A 108 2.61 18.23 2.29
CA ARG A 108 2.13 19.24 3.23
C ARG A 108 1.46 20.42 2.54
N SER A 109 1.70 20.59 1.26
CA SER A 109 1.09 21.65 0.47
C SER A 109 1.03 21.25 -1.01
N PHE A 110 0.18 21.90 -1.77
CA PHE A 110 0.13 21.71 -3.21
C PHE A 110 1.45 22.12 -3.88
N GLN A 111 2.12 23.11 -3.33
CA GLN A 111 3.42 23.54 -3.84
C GLN A 111 4.47 22.43 -3.71
N GLU A 112 4.51 21.76 -2.57
CA GLU A 112 5.40 20.63 -2.34
C GLU A 112 5.16 19.52 -3.36
N ILE A 113 3.89 19.19 -3.59
CA ILE A 113 3.49 18.19 -4.57
C ILE A 113 3.91 18.61 -5.98
N ALA A 114 3.68 19.86 -6.35
CA ALA A 114 4.04 20.37 -7.66
C ALA A 114 5.55 20.28 -7.91
N ILE A 115 6.36 20.60 -6.91
CA ILE A 115 7.82 20.50 -6.99
C ILE A 115 8.23 19.04 -7.18
N PHE A 116 7.63 18.13 -6.44
CA PHE A 116 7.91 16.71 -6.56
C PHE A 116 7.60 16.21 -7.98
N VAL A 117 6.43 16.54 -8.50
CA VAL A 117 6.02 16.13 -9.85
C VAL A 117 7.00 16.63 -10.89
N ALA A 118 7.40 17.90 -10.79
CA ALA A 118 8.33 18.50 -11.74
C ALA A 118 9.71 17.84 -11.70
N LYS A 119 10.19 17.47 -10.53
CA LYS A 119 11.55 16.91 -10.34
C LYS A 119 11.64 15.42 -10.59
N ARG A 120 10.60 14.66 -10.23
CA ARG A 120 10.68 13.20 -10.17
C ARG A 120 9.83 12.50 -11.21
N LEU A 121 8.71 13.08 -11.61
CA LEU A 121 7.73 12.41 -12.45
C LEU A 121 7.66 12.97 -13.89
N SER A 122 8.34 14.03 -14.18
CA SER A 122 8.35 14.59 -15.52
C SER A 122 9.42 13.95 -16.41
#